data_00ee71fc9ab68234a35480d7341f45b6
#
_entry.id   00ee71fc9ab68234a35480d7341f45b6
#
_cell.length_a   1.000
_cell.length_b   1.000
_cell.length_c   1.000
_cell.angle_alpha   90.00
_cell.angle_beta   90.00
_cell.angle_gamma   90.00
#
_symmetry.space_group_name_H-M   'P 1'
#
loop_
_entity.id
_entity.type
_entity.pdbx_description
1 polymer ?
#
loop_
_entity_poly.entity_id
_entity_poly.type
_entity_poly.pdbx_seq_one_letter_code
_entity_poly.pdbx_strand_id
1 'polypeptide(L)'
;YYTDVHVKGEYPVNILKYWERKDLKIDVTEEDLAVLKQGCVDYIGFSYYMSFCTKAEPDNPEYDYRGEKDRVKNQYVKASEWGWQIDPIGLRYSLNWFTDRYKVPLFIVENGFGAYDTLEEDGSIHDPYRVEYLQHHISEMKKAVEEDGVDLMGYTPWGCIDLVSAGTGEMDKRYGFIYVDKHNDGTGDLSRRKKDSFEWYKEVISTNGENIN
;
A
#
# COMPACT_ATOMS: atom_id res chain seq x y z
N TYR A 1 16.93 -1.05 0.02
CA TYR A 1 17.95 -1.82 0.75
C TYR A 1 17.40 -3.19 1.17
N TYR A 2 16.35 -3.28 1.98
CA TYR A 2 15.80 -4.58 2.44
C TYR A 2 15.44 -5.50 1.28
N THR A 3 14.72 -5.01 0.29
CA THR A 3 14.34 -5.77 -0.90
C THR A 3 15.56 -6.27 -1.69
N ASP A 4 16.66 -5.48 -1.76
CA ASP A 4 17.90 -5.94 -2.39
C ASP A 4 18.45 -7.17 -1.67
N VAL A 5 18.49 -7.15 -0.34
CA VAL A 5 18.97 -8.29 0.47
C VAL A 5 18.08 -9.51 0.28
N HIS A 6 16.75 -9.32 0.33
CA HIS A 6 15.81 -10.44 0.20
C HIS A 6 15.83 -11.07 -1.19
N VAL A 7 15.97 -10.27 -2.25
CA VAL A 7 15.88 -10.76 -3.63
C VAL A 7 17.24 -11.18 -4.18
N LYS A 8 18.32 -10.42 -3.86
CA LYS A 8 19.65 -10.65 -4.43
C LYS A 8 20.58 -11.42 -3.48
N GLY A 9 20.21 -11.53 -2.21
CA GLY A 9 21.04 -12.19 -1.19
C GLY A 9 22.36 -11.47 -0.89
N GLU A 10 22.38 -10.14 -1.11
CA GLU A 10 23.58 -9.34 -0.90
C GLU A 10 23.24 -7.92 -0.47
N TYR A 11 24.12 -7.28 0.26
CA TYR A 11 23.98 -5.87 0.62
C TYR A 11 24.31 -4.98 -0.58
N PRO A 12 23.45 -4.01 -0.96
CA PRO A 12 23.75 -3.11 -2.06
C PRO A 12 24.88 -2.14 -1.69
N VAL A 13 25.70 -1.76 -2.68
CA VAL A 13 26.89 -0.92 -2.49
C VAL A 13 26.57 0.39 -1.78
N ASN A 14 25.43 1.00 -2.03
CA ASN A 14 25.02 2.25 -1.40
C ASN A 14 24.82 2.11 0.11
N ILE A 15 24.33 0.97 0.62
CA ILE A 15 24.17 0.75 2.07
C ILE A 15 25.54 0.52 2.74
N LEU A 16 26.43 -0.22 2.09
CA LEU A 16 27.79 -0.40 2.60
C LEU A 16 28.51 0.94 2.73
N LYS A 17 28.37 1.80 1.72
CA LYS A 17 28.92 3.17 1.76
C LYS A 17 28.23 4.09 2.77
N TYR A 18 26.95 3.89 3.02
CA TYR A 18 26.24 4.60 4.07
C TYR A 18 26.78 4.23 5.46
N TRP A 19 26.97 2.93 5.74
CA TRP A 19 27.54 2.45 7.00
C TRP A 19 28.94 3.01 7.22
N GLU A 20 29.78 2.96 6.18
CA GLU A 20 31.13 3.55 6.22
C GLU A 20 31.11 5.04 6.60
N ARG A 21 30.28 5.86 5.92
CA ARG A 21 30.15 7.30 6.20
C ARG A 21 29.62 7.63 7.59
N LYS A 22 28.82 6.73 8.17
CA LYS A 22 28.23 6.90 9.50
C LYS A 22 29.03 6.21 10.60
N ASP A 23 30.20 5.67 10.29
CA ASP A 23 31.03 4.86 11.20
C ASP A 23 30.23 3.76 11.92
N LEU A 24 29.28 3.16 11.18
CA LEU A 24 28.50 2.05 11.69
C LEU A 24 29.26 0.73 11.42
N LYS A 25 29.67 0.08 12.47
CA LYS A 25 30.29 -1.24 12.40
C LYS A 25 29.22 -2.31 12.51
N ILE A 26 28.88 -2.88 11.36
CA ILE A 26 27.97 -4.04 11.28
C ILE A 26 28.84 -5.28 11.15
N ASP A 27 28.77 -6.15 12.12
CA ASP A 27 29.49 -7.41 12.11
C ASP A 27 28.74 -8.41 11.20
N VAL A 28 29.25 -8.57 9.99
CA VAL A 28 28.70 -9.48 8.97
C VAL A 28 29.78 -10.47 8.61
N THR A 29 29.52 -11.73 8.89
CA THR A 29 30.45 -12.83 8.60
C THR A 29 30.25 -13.39 7.18
N GLU A 30 31.20 -14.18 6.71
CA GLU A 30 31.04 -14.92 5.44
C GLU A 30 29.89 -15.94 5.52
N GLU A 31 29.63 -16.51 6.69
CA GLU A 31 28.50 -17.41 6.92
C GLU A 31 27.16 -16.68 6.78
N ASP A 32 27.05 -15.47 7.34
CA ASP A 32 25.86 -14.61 7.16
C ASP A 32 25.60 -14.32 5.69
N LEU A 33 26.65 -13.96 4.92
CA LEU A 33 26.50 -13.70 3.48
C LEU A 33 26.08 -14.96 2.71
N ALA A 34 26.60 -16.13 3.10
CA ALA A 34 26.19 -17.40 2.50
C ALA A 34 24.71 -17.71 2.78
N VAL A 35 24.25 -17.49 4.02
CA VAL A 35 22.84 -17.65 4.41
C VAL A 35 21.95 -16.70 3.61
N LEU A 36 22.31 -15.43 3.51
CA LEU A 36 21.56 -14.45 2.70
C LEU A 36 21.45 -14.92 1.24
N LYS A 37 22.53 -15.40 0.67
CA LYS A 37 22.57 -15.85 -0.73
C LYS A 37 21.70 -17.09 -0.99
N GLN A 38 21.59 -17.97 -0.01
CA GLN A 38 20.74 -19.17 -0.08
C GLN A 38 19.25 -18.86 0.20
N GLY A 39 18.97 -17.80 0.95
CA GLY A 39 17.65 -17.41 1.41
C GLY A 39 16.92 -16.40 0.51
N CYS A 40 17.29 -16.29 -0.77
CA CYS A 40 16.60 -15.37 -1.70
C CYS A 40 15.13 -15.78 -1.89
N VAL A 41 14.27 -14.76 -2.01
CA VAL A 41 12.82 -14.94 -2.21
C VAL A 41 12.48 -15.14 -3.69
N ASP A 42 11.35 -15.83 -3.95
CA ASP A 42 10.86 -16.13 -5.30
C ASP A 42 9.97 -15.04 -5.85
N TYR A 43 9.40 -14.17 -5.01
CA TYR A 43 8.55 -13.04 -5.40
C TYR A 43 8.61 -11.90 -4.38
N ILE A 44 8.11 -10.73 -4.74
CA ILE A 44 8.00 -9.57 -3.86
C ILE A 44 6.53 -9.30 -3.56
N GLY A 45 6.14 -9.40 -2.27
CA GLY A 45 4.88 -8.87 -1.75
C GLY A 45 5.07 -7.48 -1.19
N PHE A 46 4.21 -6.52 -1.57
CA PHE A 46 4.27 -5.16 -1.04
C PHE A 46 2.89 -4.53 -0.87
N SER A 47 2.79 -3.57 0.07
CA SER A 47 1.61 -2.77 0.32
C SER A 47 1.74 -1.43 -0.40
N TYR A 48 0.65 -0.96 -1.03
CA TYR A 48 0.58 0.36 -1.63
C TYR A 48 -0.69 1.08 -1.22
N TYR A 49 -0.58 2.25 -0.62
CA TYR A 49 -1.72 3.06 -0.21
C TYR A 49 -1.69 4.48 -0.76
N MET A 50 -0.51 5.05 -0.87
CA MET A 50 -0.31 6.46 -1.20
C MET A 50 1.11 6.74 -1.68
N SER A 51 1.29 7.86 -2.34
CA SER A 51 2.58 8.54 -2.45
C SER A 51 2.66 9.71 -1.46
N PHE A 52 3.83 10.26 -1.27
CA PHE A 52 4.02 11.51 -0.53
C PHE A 52 5.21 12.29 -1.07
N CYS A 53 5.17 13.60 -0.88
CA CYS A 53 6.25 14.49 -1.23
C CYS A 53 6.99 14.94 0.02
N THR A 54 8.31 15.08 -0.09
CA THR A 54 9.16 15.65 0.96
C THR A 54 9.86 16.89 0.44
N LYS A 55 10.29 17.77 1.34
CA LYS A 55 11.13 18.91 0.98
C LYS A 55 12.46 18.43 0.41
N ALA A 56 12.96 19.12 -0.62
CA ALA A 56 14.28 18.86 -1.16
C ALA A 56 15.41 19.18 -0.15
N GLU A 57 15.18 20.20 0.68
CA GLU A 57 16.05 20.60 1.79
C GLU A 57 15.25 20.44 3.08
N PRO A 58 15.44 19.33 3.82
CA PRO A 58 14.70 19.09 5.05
C PRO A 58 15.14 20.06 6.16
N ASP A 59 14.17 20.55 6.94
CA ASP A 59 14.45 21.44 8.09
C ASP A 59 15.21 20.72 9.20
N ASN A 60 15.10 19.39 9.25
CA ASN A 60 15.81 18.55 10.20
C ASN A 60 16.67 17.51 9.45
N PRO A 61 18.00 17.63 9.47
CA PRO A 61 18.91 16.66 8.84
C PRO A 61 18.98 15.33 9.59
N GLU A 62 18.37 15.20 10.78
CA GLU A 62 18.26 13.91 11.44
C GLU A 62 17.34 12.98 10.65
N TYR A 63 17.78 11.74 10.56
CA TYR A 63 17.06 10.72 9.81
C TYR A 63 15.66 10.48 10.43
N ASP A 64 14.64 10.80 9.65
CA ASP A 64 13.27 10.38 9.90
C ASP A 64 12.91 9.30 8.88
N TYR A 65 12.90 8.04 9.29
CA TYR A 65 12.65 6.90 8.40
C TYR A 65 11.25 6.90 7.77
N ARG A 66 10.31 7.66 8.33
CA ARG A 66 8.96 7.85 7.79
C ARG A 66 8.86 9.09 6.89
N GLY A 67 9.83 9.99 6.96
CA GLY A 67 9.80 11.27 6.25
C GLY A 67 8.61 12.16 6.64
N GLU A 68 8.02 11.98 7.82
CA GLU A 68 6.78 12.64 8.22
C GLU A 68 6.96 14.12 8.50
N LYS A 69 8.09 14.48 9.08
CA LYS A 69 8.40 15.88 9.47
C LYS A 69 8.60 16.81 8.27
N ASP A 70 9.09 16.26 7.17
CA ASP A 70 9.41 17.02 5.96
C ASP A 70 8.37 16.80 4.84
N ARG A 71 7.24 16.20 5.14
CA ARG A 71 6.16 16.02 4.18
C ARG A 71 5.55 17.35 3.78
N VAL A 72 5.35 17.51 2.48
CA VAL A 72 4.63 18.63 1.88
C VAL A 72 3.45 18.11 1.07
N LYS A 73 2.37 18.90 1.04
CA LYS A 73 1.18 18.55 0.27
C LYS A 73 1.50 18.59 -1.22
N ASN A 74 1.20 17.49 -1.92
CA ASN A 74 1.16 17.51 -3.37
C ASN A 74 -0.11 18.23 -3.84
N GLN A 75 0.06 19.31 -4.61
CA GLN A 75 -1.07 20.12 -5.10
C GLN A 75 -1.77 19.50 -6.32
N TYR A 76 -1.21 18.44 -6.91
CA TYR A 76 -1.69 17.83 -8.15
C TYR A 76 -2.53 16.57 -7.92
N VAL A 77 -2.54 16.04 -6.70
CA VAL A 77 -3.33 14.85 -6.37
C VAL A 77 -4.24 15.13 -5.16
N LYS A 78 -5.40 14.51 -5.16
CA LYS A 78 -6.33 14.54 -4.03
C LYS A 78 -5.71 13.76 -2.84
N ALA A 79 -6.21 14.02 -1.65
CA ALA A 79 -5.86 13.26 -0.45
C ALA A 79 -7.10 12.84 0.31
N SER A 80 -7.00 11.75 1.07
CA SER A 80 -8.03 11.33 2.02
C SER A 80 -8.12 12.28 3.21
N GLU A 81 -9.10 12.07 4.08
CA GLU A 81 -9.29 12.82 5.33
C GLU A 81 -8.10 12.69 6.29
N TRP A 82 -7.31 11.62 6.15
CA TRP A 82 -6.03 11.44 6.87
C TRP A 82 -4.80 11.98 6.14
N GLY A 83 -5.01 12.76 5.07
CA GLY A 83 -3.92 13.37 4.29
C GLY A 83 -3.15 12.39 3.39
N TRP A 84 -3.68 11.18 3.18
CA TRP A 84 -3.05 10.19 2.30
C TRP A 84 -3.33 10.54 0.85
N GLN A 85 -2.28 10.82 0.09
CA GLN A 85 -2.38 11.18 -1.31
C GLN A 85 -2.86 10.00 -2.16
N ILE A 86 -3.90 10.23 -2.97
CA ILE A 86 -4.50 9.24 -3.86
C ILE A 86 -3.72 9.26 -5.16
N ASP A 87 -2.82 8.31 -5.35
CA ASP A 87 -1.89 8.28 -6.48
C ASP A 87 -1.85 6.90 -7.17
N PRO A 88 -2.83 6.61 -8.03
CA PRO A 88 -2.87 5.35 -8.78
C PRO A 88 -1.70 5.21 -9.78
N ILE A 89 -1.21 6.32 -10.35
CA ILE A 89 -0.04 6.30 -11.25
C ILE A 89 1.23 5.90 -10.48
N GLY A 90 1.34 6.31 -9.22
CA GLY A 90 2.41 5.89 -8.32
C GLY A 90 2.44 4.38 -8.10
N LEU A 91 1.27 3.71 -8.09
CA LEU A 91 1.21 2.24 -8.05
C LEU A 91 1.83 1.64 -9.32
N ARG A 92 1.40 2.09 -10.53
CA ARG A 92 1.96 1.63 -11.80
C ARG A 92 3.48 1.86 -11.86
N TYR A 93 3.92 3.04 -11.42
CA TYR A 93 5.35 3.36 -11.33
C TYR A 93 6.10 2.37 -10.42
N SER A 94 5.56 2.09 -9.24
CA SER A 94 6.17 1.16 -8.28
C SER A 94 6.28 -0.26 -8.83
N LEU A 95 5.24 -0.74 -9.51
CA LEU A 95 5.23 -2.04 -10.18
C LEU A 95 6.33 -2.13 -11.24
N ASN A 96 6.43 -1.14 -12.11
CA ASN A 96 7.49 -1.06 -13.13
C ASN A 96 8.88 -1.00 -12.50
N TRP A 97 9.05 -0.19 -11.45
CA TRP A 97 10.33 -0.04 -10.78
C TRP A 97 10.81 -1.36 -10.12
N PHE A 98 9.92 -2.09 -9.48
CA PHE A 98 10.25 -3.40 -8.90
C PHE A 98 10.58 -4.42 -10.00
N THR A 99 9.80 -4.46 -11.08
CA THR A 99 10.01 -5.36 -12.23
C THR A 99 11.36 -5.12 -12.86
N ASP A 100 11.72 -3.87 -13.16
CA ASP A 100 12.98 -3.53 -13.80
C ASP A 100 14.20 -3.85 -12.92
N ARG A 101 14.06 -3.62 -11.62
CA ARG A 101 15.17 -3.78 -10.69
C ARG A 101 15.41 -5.24 -10.27
N TYR A 102 14.35 -6.01 -10.10
CA TYR A 102 14.45 -7.34 -9.47
C TYR A 102 14.10 -8.50 -10.39
N LYS A 103 13.24 -8.31 -11.36
CA LYS A 103 12.84 -9.32 -12.34
C LYS A 103 12.30 -10.61 -11.72
N VAL A 104 11.57 -10.48 -10.65
CA VAL A 104 10.80 -11.54 -9.98
C VAL A 104 9.32 -11.18 -9.97
N PRO A 105 8.40 -12.16 -9.87
CA PRO A 105 6.98 -11.88 -9.78
C PRO A 105 6.64 -10.94 -8.62
N LEU A 106 5.57 -10.17 -8.77
CA LEU A 106 5.09 -9.23 -7.77
C LEU A 106 3.72 -9.63 -7.24
N PHE A 107 3.41 -9.24 -6.00
CA PHE A 107 2.10 -9.38 -5.41
C PHE A 107 1.74 -8.11 -4.63
N ILE A 108 0.62 -7.47 -4.94
CA ILE A 108 0.09 -6.38 -4.13
C ILE A 108 -0.69 -7.00 -2.98
N VAL A 109 -0.06 -7.08 -1.81
CA VAL A 109 -0.64 -7.75 -0.63
C VAL A 109 -1.62 -6.86 0.12
N GLU A 110 -1.52 -5.55 -0.05
CA GLU A 110 -2.44 -4.57 0.55
C GLU A 110 -2.58 -3.35 -0.35
N ASN A 111 -3.83 -2.91 -0.53
CA ASN A 111 -4.21 -1.61 -1.07
C ASN A 111 -5.60 -1.27 -0.55
N GLY A 112 -5.91 -0.02 -0.24
CA GLY A 112 -7.22 0.32 0.29
C GLY A 112 -7.35 1.78 0.67
N PHE A 113 -8.60 2.19 0.93
CA PHE A 113 -8.96 3.56 1.22
C PHE A 113 -9.70 3.64 2.57
N GLY A 114 -9.05 4.28 3.55
CA GLY A 114 -9.69 4.59 4.82
C GLY A 114 -10.55 5.83 4.69
N ALA A 115 -11.82 5.74 5.09
CA ALA A 115 -12.79 6.82 5.03
C ALA A 115 -13.78 6.76 6.20
N TYR A 116 -14.44 7.87 6.50
CA TYR A 116 -15.63 7.89 7.31
C TYR A 116 -16.82 7.44 6.45
N ASP A 117 -17.47 6.36 6.87
CA ASP A 117 -18.67 5.87 6.21
C ASP A 117 -19.92 6.33 7.00
N THR A 118 -20.98 6.64 6.27
CA THR A 118 -22.28 7.02 6.87
C THR A 118 -23.24 5.85 6.73
N LEU A 119 -23.85 5.47 7.86
CA LEU A 119 -24.98 4.55 7.88
C LEU A 119 -26.25 5.38 7.68
N GLU A 120 -26.94 5.18 6.56
CA GLU A 120 -28.15 5.88 6.20
C GLU A 120 -29.36 5.36 7.02
N GLU A 121 -30.47 6.10 7.05
CA GLU A 121 -31.68 5.73 7.79
C GLU A 121 -32.29 4.41 7.34
N ASP A 122 -32.17 4.07 6.06
CA ASP A 122 -32.63 2.80 5.49
C ASP A 122 -31.65 1.63 5.71
N GLY A 123 -30.49 1.92 6.33
CA GLY A 123 -29.46 0.96 6.63
C GLY A 123 -28.47 0.71 5.49
N SER A 124 -28.53 1.48 4.41
CA SER A 124 -27.52 1.47 3.33
C SER A 124 -26.25 2.21 3.73
N ILE A 125 -25.15 1.89 3.06
CA ILE A 125 -23.88 2.61 3.18
C ILE A 125 -23.36 2.85 1.77
N HIS A 126 -23.39 4.14 1.37
CA HIS A 126 -22.93 4.59 0.07
C HIS A 126 -21.49 5.05 0.16
N ASP A 127 -20.57 4.29 -0.45
CA ASP A 127 -19.14 4.55 -0.41
C ASP A 127 -18.50 4.70 -1.82
N PRO A 128 -19.03 5.61 -2.67
CA PRO A 128 -18.53 5.81 -4.04
C PRO A 128 -17.06 6.25 -4.07
N TYR A 129 -16.59 6.94 -3.03
CA TYR A 129 -15.18 7.33 -2.88
C TYR A 129 -14.24 6.12 -2.77
N ARG A 130 -14.68 5.00 -2.17
CA ARG A 130 -13.93 3.76 -2.09
C ARG A 130 -13.91 3.05 -3.44
N VAL A 131 -15.05 3.02 -4.13
CA VAL A 131 -15.13 2.51 -5.50
C VAL A 131 -14.21 3.30 -6.43
N GLU A 132 -14.27 4.65 -6.41
CA GLU A 132 -13.40 5.54 -7.22
C GLU A 132 -11.91 5.25 -6.96
N TYR A 133 -11.51 5.14 -5.68
CA TYR A 133 -10.13 4.84 -5.32
C TYR A 133 -9.66 3.50 -5.89
N LEU A 134 -10.41 2.44 -5.66
CA LEU A 134 -10.05 1.09 -6.09
C LEU A 134 -10.09 0.98 -7.63
N GLN A 135 -11.10 1.56 -8.28
CA GLN A 135 -11.21 1.60 -9.73
C GLN A 135 -9.98 2.22 -10.40
N HIS A 136 -9.53 3.36 -9.91
CA HIS A 136 -8.36 4.02 -10.46
C HIS A 136 -7.08 3.21 -10.22
N HIS A 137 -6.89 2.63 -9.03
CA HIS A 137 -5.70 1.82 -8.74
C HIS A 137 -5.70 0.51 -9.55
N ILE A 138 -6.84 -0.17 -9.67
CA ILE A 138 -6.96 -1.39 -10.48
C ILE A 138 -6.74 -1.07 -11.96
N SER A 139 -7.23 0.07 -12.46
CA SER A 139 -6.98 0.51 -13.84
C SER A 139 -5.49 0.66 -14.12
N GLU A 140 -4.74 1.33 -13.24
CA GLU A 140 -3.30 1.52 -13.42
C GLU A 140 -2.52 0.20 -13.22
N MET A 141 -2.98 -0.66 -12.32
CA MET A 141 -2.45 -2.01 -12.16
C MET A 141 -2.63 -2.84 -13.45
N LYS A 142 -3.81 -2.80 -14.08
CA LYS A 142 -4.07 -3.47 -15.37
C LYS A 142 -3.11 -2.98 -16.45
N LYS A 143 -2.91 -1.66 -16.57
CA LYS A 143 -1.96 -1.10 -17.53
C LYS A 143 -0.52 -1.59 -17.27
N ALA A 144 -0.12 -1.69 -16.00
CA ALA A 144 1.20 -2.24 -15.65
C ALA A 144 1.38 -3.67 -16.19
N VAL A 145 0.33 -4.49 -16.11
CA VAL A 145 0.36 -5.87 -16.62
C VAL A 145 0.26 -5.91 -18.15
N GLU A 146 -0.73 -5.23 -18.74
CA GLU A 146 -1.11 -5.38 -20.14
C GLU A 146 -0.21 -4.56 -21.08
N GLU A 147 0.18 -3.36 -20.66
CA GLU A 147 0.97 -2.45 -21.49
C GLU A 147 2.46 -2.48 -21.16
N ASP A 148 2.82 -2.62 -19.86
CA ASP A 148 4.21 -2.53 -19.41
C ASP A 148 4.85 -3.91 -19.20
N GLY A 149 4.07 -5.01 -19.19
CA GLY A 149 4.59 -6.39 -19.11
C GLY A 149 5.02 -6.80 -17.70
N VAL A 150 4.45 -6.20 -16.64
CA VAL A 150 4.72 -6.57 -15.26
C VAL A 150 4.16 -7.96 -14.98
N ASP A 151 4.98 -8.84 -14.39
CA ASP A 151 4.56 -10.14 -13.88
C ASP A 151 3.92 -9.99 -12.50
N LEU A 152 2.61 -9.75 -12.46
CA LEU A 152 1.82 -9.57 -11.25
C LEU A 152 0.97 -10.80 -10.96
N MET A 153 1.27 -11.50 -9.87
CA MET A 153 0.58 -12.73 -9.45
C MET A 153 -0.80 -12.47 -8.85
N GLY A 154 -1.00 -11.32 -8.21
CA GLY A 154 -2.26 -11.04 -7.55
C GLY A 154 -2.35 -9.69 -6.85
N TYR A 155 -3.57 -9.42 -6.38
CA TYR A 155 -3.93 -8.20 -5.69
C TYR A 155 -4.93 -8.49 -4.57
N THR A 156 -4.67 -7.97 -3.39
CA THR A 156 -5.60 -8.06 -2.25
C THR A 156 -5.84 -6.67 -1.66
N PRO A 157 -7.11 -6.24 -1.56
CA PRO A 157 -7.44 -5.03 -0.84
C PRO A 157 -7.26 -5.21 0.67
N TRP A 158 -6.93 -4.12 1.36
CA TRP A 158 -6.86 -4.08 2.81
C TRP A 158 -8.25 -4.04 3.43
N GLY A 159 -8.58 -5.10 4.19
CA GLY A 159 -9.81 -5.17 4.96
C GLY A 159 -11.04 -5.54 4.12
N CYS A 160 -11.46 -6.81 4.11
CA CYS A 160 -12.78 -7.19 3.54
C CYS A 160 -13.93 -6.72 4.45
N ILE A 161 -13.69 -6.64 5.77
CA ILE A 161 -14.61 -6.18 6.81
C ILE A 161 -13.94 -5.00 7.53
N ASP A 162 -14.71 -4.02 7.98
CA ASP A 162 -14.16 -2.92 8.78
C ASP A 162 -13.42 -3.45 10.00
N LEU A 163 -12.26 -2.86 10.26
CA LEU A 163 -11.34 -3.24 11.32
C LEU A 163 -10.73 -2.00 11.96
N VAL A 164 -10.12 -2.17 13.12
CA VAL A 164 -9.37 -1.09 13.76
C VAL A 164 -8.15 -0.75 12.88
N SER A 165 -8.01 0.51 12.51
CA SER A 165 -6.86 0.98 11.74
C SER A 165 -5.56 0.73 12.50
N ALA A 166 -4.64 -0.02 11.90
CA ALA A 166 -3.36 -0.35 12.52
C ALA A 166 -2.48 0.88 12.78
N GLY A 167 -2.59 1.91 11.91
CA GLY A 167 -1.77 3.11 12.01
C GLY A 167 -2.28 4.15 13.01
N THR A 168 -3.60 4.24 13.22
CA THR A 168 -4.21 5.29 14.04
C THR A 168 -4.97 4.78 15.26
N GLY A 169 -5.26 3.47 15.34
CA GLY A 169 -6.05 2.88 16.40
C GLY A 169 -7.54 3.22 16.33
N GLU A 170 -8.02 3.71 15.19
CA GLU A 170 -9.39 4.17 14.98
C GLU A 170 -10.24 3.11 14.29
N MET A 171 -11.44 2.87 14.82
CA MET A 171 -12.44 2.03 14.18
C MET A 171 -13.21 2.80 13.09
N ASP A 172 -13.40 4.10 13.28
CA ASP A 172 -14.13 4.96 12.33
C ASP A 172 -13.35 5.27 11.05
N LYS A 173 -12.04 4.94 11.01
CA LYS A 173 -11.25 4.89 9.79
C LYS A 173 -11.51 3.57 9.06
N ARG A 174 -12.57 3.53 8.29
CA ARG A 174 -13.14 2.32 7.70
C ARG A 174 -12.52 1.98 6.36
N TYR A 175 -12.12 0.72 6.19
CA TYR A 175 -11.49 0.22 4.96
C TYR A 175 -12.33 -0.85 4.23
N GLY A 176 -13.20 -1.53 4.98
CA GLY A 176 -13.88 -2.74 4.52
C GLY A 176 -14.95 -2.49 3.46
N PHE A 177 -15.29 -3.54 2.75
CA PHE A 177 -16.50 -3.64 1.92
C PHE A 177 -17.75 -3.98 2.75
N ILE A 178 -17.52 -4.44 3.97
CA ILE A 178 -18.57 -4.75 4.95
C ILE A 178 -18.39 -3.82 6.13
N TYR A 179 -19.40 -3.00 6.37
CA TYR A 179 -19.50 -2.13 7.52
C TYR A 179 -19.67 -2.94 8.80
N VAL A 180 -19.02 -2.52 9.87
CA VAL A 180 -19.21 -3.04 11.22
C VAL A 180 -19.68 -1.90 12.10
N ASP A 181 -20.83 -2.06 12.74
CA ASP A 181 -21.36 -1.08 13.70
C ASP A 181 -20.51 -1.09 14.97
N LYS A 182 -19.42 -0.36 14.94
CA LYS A 182 -18.49 -0.13 16.04
C LYS A 182 -17.81 1.21 15.84
N HIS A 183 -17.70 2.00 16.91
CA HIS A 183 -17.16 3.35 16.90
C HIS A 183 -15.97 3.50 17.84
N ASN A 184 -15.21 4.60 17.67
CA ASN A 184 -14.02 4.89 18.48
C ASN A 184 -14.34 5.05 19.98
N ASP A 185 -15.54 5.51 20.31
CA ASP A 185 -16.03 5.66 21.70
C ASP A 185 -16.48 4.34 22.36
N GLY A 186 -16.41 3.25 21.61
CA GLY A 186 -16.81 1.93 22.08
C GLY A 186 -18.28 1.58 21.86
N THR A 187 -19.10 2.48 21.31
CA THR A 187 -20.50 2.21 20.95
C THR A 187 -20.63 1.30 19.73
N GLY A 188 -21.85 0.86 19.43
CA GLY A 188 -22.19 -0.04 18.33
C GLY A 188 -22.48 -1.46 18.81
N ASP A 189 -23.28 -2.19 18.02
CA ASP A 189 -23.77 -3.55 18.33
C ASP A 189 -23.02 -4.66 17.56
N LEU A 190 -21.97 -4.29 16.78
CA LEU A 190 -21.19 -5.17 15.92
C LEU A 190 -21.98 -5.78 14.75
N SER A 191 -23.16 -5.27 14.44
CA SER A 191 -23.90 -5.69 13.24
C SER A 191 -23.09 -5.39 11.97
N ARG A 192 -23.29 -6.18 10.94
CA ARG A 192 -22.53 -6.10 9.69
C ARG A 192 -23.47 -5.83 8.55
N ARG A 193 -23.07 -4.92 7.65
CA ARG A 193 -23.82 -4.52 6.46
C ARG A 193 -22.90 -4.43 5.26
N LYS A 194 -23.34 -4.89 4.11
CA LYS A 194 -22.63 -4.66 2.86
C LYS A 194 -22.67 -3.18 2.50
N LYS A 195 -21.57 -2.65 2.01
CA LYS A 195 -21.50 -1.32 1.38
C LYS A 195 -21.72 -1.46 -0.13
N ASP A 196 -21.90 -0.34 -0.83
CA ASP A 196 -22.04 -0.37 -2.30
C ASP A 196 -20.80 -0.95 -2.97
N SER A 197 -19.62 -0.65 -2.45
CA SER A 197 -18.35 -1.21 -2.90
C SER A 197 -18.27 -2.74 -2.83
N PHE A 198 -19.09 -3.41 -2.01
CA PHE A 198 -19.11 -4.86 -1.92
C PHE A 198 -19.60 -5.51 -3.23
N GLU A 199 -20.72 -5.06 -3.76
CA GLU A 199 -21.27 -5.64 -4.99
C GLU A 199 -20.44 -5.21 -6.21
N TRP A 200 -19.92 -3.99 -6.22
CA TRP A 200 -18.98 -3.53 -7.25
C TRP A 200 -17.71 -4.39 -7.28
N TYR A 201 -17.07 -4.62 -6.14
CA TYR A 201 -15.84 -5.42 -6.10
C TYR A 201 -16.07 -6.90 -6.41
N LYS A 202 -17.22 -7.44 -6.05
CA LYS A 202 -17.65 -8.78 -6.46
C LYS A 202 -17.72 -8.90 -7.99
N GLU A 203 -18.24 -7.89 -8.67
CA GLU A 203 -18.26 -7.84 -10.13
C GLU A 203 -16.85 -7.77 -10.71
N VAL A 204 -15.99 -6.92 -10.14
CA VAL A 204 -14.57 -6.84 -10.54
C VAL A 204 -13.89 -8.21 -10.46
N ILE A 205 -14.07 -8.94 -9.36
CA ILE A 205 -13.51 -10.30 -9.20
C ILE A 205 -14.10 -11.27 -10.20
N SER A 206 -15.43 -11.28 -10.38
CA SER A 206 -16.12 -12.24 -11.25
C SER A 206 -15.73 -12.10 -12.72
N THR A 207 -15.34 -10.89 -13.12
CA THR A 207 -14.91 -10.57 -14.49
C THR A 207 -13.39 -10.48 -14.64
N ASN A 208 -12.62 -10.87 -13.61
CA ASN A 208 -11.16 -10.75 -13.59
C ASN A 208 -10.70 -9.33 -13.97
N GLY A 209 -11.41 -8.31 -13.46
CA GLY A 209 -11.09 -6.91 -13.70
C GLY A 209 -11.48 -6.37 -15.10
N GLU A 210 -12.28 -7.08 -15.89
CA GLU A 210 -12.80 -6.55 -17.16
C GLU A 210 -13.83 -5.45 -16.92
N ASN A 211 -14.73 -5.67 -15.96
CA ASN A 211 -15.76 -4.71 -15.56
C ASN A 211 -15.32 -3.96 -14.30
N ILE A 212 -14.68 -2.83 -14.49
CA ILE A 212 -14.24 -1.93 -13.41
C ILE A 212 -14.95 -0.55 -13.44
N ASN A 213 -15.83 -0.32 -14.41
CA ASN A 213 -16.57 0.94 -14.58
C ASN A 213 -17.90 0.93 -13.82
#